data_82a18325032f4ee6646b3199d46bf13a
#
_entry.id   82a18325032f4ee6646b3199d46bf13a
#
_cell.length_a   1.000
_cell.length_b   1.000
_cell.length_c   1.000
_cell.angle_alpha   90.00
_cell.angle_beta   90.00
_cell.angle_gamma   90.00
#
_symmetry.space_group_name_H-M   'P 1'
#
loop_
_entity.id
_entity.type
_entity.pdbx_description
1 polymer ?
#
loop_
_entity_poly.entity_id
_entity_poly.type
_entity_poly.pdbx_seq_one_letter_code
_entity_poly.pdbx_strand_id
1 'polypeptide(L)'
;MIRRTLAAAGTGLLVAAAGVAVAELLATAVRPQAAPLVAVGGAVVDGAPTPVKEWAVRTFGTYDKPLLLGGIGLALALLAALTGIAARRRPALGLLGPAVLGLAGVGAALTRPDAGPADALPALAGAAVAAGLLRRLPLPGRPAAPNTPDAAADPVGVGRAASGGGAAGSAGVGGPGGGGSDGDGHGAGGSGGSGSAGGPTRRAVVRNATLVAAGTVVAAAGAAVLRRLNVADAARSREAVRLPAPASPARPLPAGVAPGFRTPTEEFYRVDTALTVPRLDVDTWRLRLHGLVARPVEVSFAELLDRGLIERDVTLSCVSNEVGGPYVGTARWLGAPLAPLLRAAGIRAGADQLVARSDEGMTIGTPIETLLDGRDAMLAVGMNGAPLPFAHGFPVRMLTPGLYGYAGACKWVTELEVTTFDAFDAYWVRRGWAREAPVKTASRIDRPAPFARIPAGPVTVAGVAWAQHRGIAAVEVSVNGGPWRAAELLPTASTDTWVQWRYAWPATAGPHSLRVRATDGTGATQPERRRTPFPDGATGHHTITLTVR
;
A
#
# COMPACT_ATOMS: atom_id res chain seq x y z
N MET A 1 28.76 32.14 -1.00
CA MET A 1 27.40 31.93 -0.40
C MET A 1 26.77 30.62 -0.87
N ILE A 2 26.74 30.34 -2.15
CA ILE A 2 26.09 29.14 -2.77
C ILE A 2 26.68 27.83 -2.25
N ARG A 3 27.99 27.65 -2.20
CA ARG A 3 28.63 26.40 -1.70
C ARG A 3 28.24 26.05 -0.26
N ARG A 4 28.07 27.05 0.62
CA ARG A 4 27.64 26.81 2.02
C ARG A 4 26.17 26.45 2.11
N THR A 5 25.32 26.97 1.24
CA THR A 5 23.90 26.63 1.17
C THR A 5 23.71 25.21 0.64
N LEU A 6 24.43 24.83 -0.42
CA LEU A 6 24.43 23.46 -0.95
C LEU A 6 24.91 22.44 0.09
N ALA A 7 25.98 22.76 0.83
CA ALA A 7 26.46 21.89 1.90
C ALA A 7 25.44 21.71 3.04
N ALA A 8 24.71 22.78 3.40
CA ALA A 8 23.63 22.69 4.41
C ALA A 8 22.45 21.87 3.90
N ALA A 9 22.05 22.04 2.64
CA ALA A 9 21.03 21.20 1.99
C ALA A 9 21.45 19.73 1.97
N GLY A 10 22.72 19.44 1.60
CA GLY A 10 23.27 18.09 1.62
C GLY A 10 23.28 17.46 3.03
N THR A 11 23.56 18.25 4.07
CA THR A 11 23.46 17.76 5.45
C THR A 11 22.01 17.41 5.81
N GLY A 12 21.04 18.25 5.42
CA GLY A 12 19.62 17.95 5.64
C GLY A 12 19.18 16.67 4.95
N LEU A 13 19.59 16.46 3.70
CA LEU A 13 19.31 15.21 2.95
C LEU A 13 19.94 13.99 3.63
N LEU A 14 21.21 14.07 4.06
CA LEU A 14 21.88 12.97 4.75
C LEU A 14 21.17 12.59 6.06
N VAL A 15 20.79 13.58 6.85
CA VAL A 15 20.09 13.39 8.12
C VAL A 15 18.71 12.76 7.90
N ALA A 16 17.97 13.23 6.91
CA ALA A 16 16.67 12.67 6.57
C ALA A 16 16.80 11.23 6.05
N ALA A 17 17.79 10.97 5.18
CA ALA A 17 18.07 9.61 4.71
C ALA A 17 18.41 8.66 5.84
N ALA A 18 19.19 9.09 6.85
CA ALA A 18 19.50 8.30 8.03
C ALA A 18 18.25 8.01 8.86
N GLY A 19 17.39 9.01 9.10
CA GLY A 19 16.13 8.84 9.80
C GLY A 19 15.18 7.87 9.10
N VAL A 20 15.02 8.01 7.79
CA VAL A 20 14.19 7.10 6.97
C VAL A 20 14.77 5.69 6.98
N ALA A 21 16.09 5.52 6.83
CA ALA A 21 16.71 4.19 6.83
C ALA A 21 16.48 3.43 8.16
N VAL A 22 16.57 4.12 9.29
CA VAL A 22 16.29 3.53 10.62
C VAL A 22 14.80 3.21 10.76
N ALA A 23 13.93 4.10 10.32
CA ALA A 23 12.48 3.87 10.35
C ALA A 23 12.08 2.66 9.48
N GLU A 24 12.62 2.55 8.27
CA GLU A 24 12.39 1.42 7.37
C GLU A 24 12.92 0.10 7.97
N LEU A 25 14.08 0.14 8.64
CA LEU A 25 14.63 -1.04 9.31
C LEU A 25 13.71 -1.50 10.45
N LEU A 26 13.24 -0.58 11.30
CA LEU A 26 12.32 -0.91 12.38
C LEU A 26 10.95 -1.38 11.87
N ALA A 27 10.46 -0.81 10.78
CA ALA A 27 9.20 -1.24 10.18
C ALA A 27 9.24 -2.71 9.72
N THR A 28 10.42 -3.24 9.33
CA THR A 28 10.55 -4.67 9.00
C THR A 28 10.31 -5.60 10.19
N ALA A 29 10.55 -5.12 11.41
CA ALA A 29 10.34 -5.87 12.65
C ALA A 29 8.95 -5.65 13.27
N VAL A 30 8.32 -4.50 13.01
CA VAL A 30 6.99 -4.18 13.51
C VAL A 30 5.93 -4.66 12.53
N ARG A 31 5.84 -3.98 11.37
CA ARG A 31 4.91 -4.28 10.28
C ARG A 31 5.33 -3.49 9.04
N PRO A 32 5.42 -4.09 7.84
CA PRO A 32 5.83 -3.38 6.62
C PRO A 32 4.96 -2.15 6.31
N GLN A 33 3.68 -2.17 6.67
CA GLN A 33 2.73 -1.08 6.49
C GLN A 33 3.01 0.14 7.39
N ALA A 34 3.76 -0.03 8.48
CA ALA A 34 4.21 1.03 9.37
C ALA A 34 5.45 1.79 8.85
N ALA A 35 6.04 1.35 7.72
CA ALA A 35 7.12 2.06 7.06
C ALA A 35 6.65 3.47 6.65
N PRO A 36 7.37 4.56 7.00
CA PRO A 36 6.88 5.92 6.83
C PRO A 36 6.47 6.26 5.40
N LEU A 37 7.22 5.80 4.39
CA LEU A 37 6.88 6.03 2.99
C LEU A 37 5.58 5.33 2.59
N VAL A 38 5.37 4.10 3.06
CA VAL A 38 4.16 3.31 2.79
C VAL A 38 2.97 3.90 3.55
N ALA A 39 3.14 4.24 4.84
CA ALA A 39 2.08 4.81 5.66
C ALA A 39 1.59 6.16 5.11
N VAL A 40 2.51 7.08 4.79
CA VAL A 40 2.19 8.38 4.19
C VAL A 40 1.57 8.20 2.80
N GLY A 41 2.13 7.31 1.98
CA GLY A 41 1.56 6.98 0.66
C GLY A 41 0.13 6.47 0.76
N GLY A 42 -0.14 5.57 1.70
CA GLY A 42 -1.49 5.09 1.99
C GLY A 42 -2.44 6.21 2.44
N ALA A 43 -2.00 7.07 3.37
CA ALA A 43 -2.81 8.20 3.81
C ALA A 43 -3.13 9.18 2.68
N VAL A 44 -2.18 9.44 1.76
CA VAL A 44 -2.41 10.26 0.56
C VAL A 44 -3.43 9.60 -0.36
N VAL A 45 -3.31 8.30 -0.61
CA VAL A 45 -4.31 7.56 -1.41
C VAL A 45 -5.68 7.62 -0.74
N ASP A 46 -5.74 7.41 0.59
CA ASP A 46 -7.01 7.42 1.32
C ASP A 46 -7.68 8.79 1.32
N GLY A 47 -6.90 9.87 1.47
CA GLY A 47 -7.39 11.25 1.45
C GLY A 47 -7.69 11.81 0.07
N ALA A 48 -7.20 11.19 -1.00
CA ALA A 48 -7.45 11.70 -2.36
C ALA A 48 -8.91 11.51 -2.78
N PRO A 49 -9.55 12.54 -3.39
CA PRO A 49 -10.91 12.41 -3.96
C PRO A 49 -11.00 11.33 -5.04
N THR A 50 -12.16 10.67 -5.15
CA THR A 50 -12.40 9.60 -6.13
C THR A 50 -12.03 9.98 -7.57
N PRO A 51 -12.38 11.19 -8.09
CA PRO A 51 -11.99 11.59 -9.46
C PRO A 51 -10.48 11.63 -9.69
N VAL A 52 -9.69 12.03 -8.66
CA VAL A 52 -8.22 12.06 -8.75
C VAL A 52 -7.65 10.64 -8.81
N LYS A 53 -8.18 9.72 -8.01
CA LYS A 53 -7.80 8.30 -8.05
C LYS A 53 -8.09 7.67 -9.41
N GLU A 54 -9.30 7.89 -9.93
CA GLU A 54 -9.70 7.39 -11.25
C GLU A 54 -8.84 7.96 -12.37
N TRP A 55 -8.54 9.26 -12.31
CA TRP A 55 -7.64 9.89 -13.27
C TRP A 55 -6.24 9.27 -13.21
N ALA A 56 -5.68 9.07 -12.02
CA ALA A 56 -4.36 8.48 -11.85
C ALA A 56 -4.31 7.03 -12.41
N VAL A 57 -5.30 6.20 -12.07
CA VAL A 57 -5.39 4.82 -12.57
C VAL A 57 -5.55 4.78 -14.09
N ARG A 58 -6.39 5.66 -14.68
CA ARG A 58 -6.57 5.72 -16.14
C ARG A 58 -5.33 6.21 -16.87
N THR A 59 -4.61 7.19 -16.29
CA THR A 59 -3.47 7.83 -16.94
C THR A 59 -2.19 7.01 -16.81
N PHE A 60 -1.94 6.45 -15.62
CA PHE A 60 -0.68 5.79 -15.29
C PHE A 60 -0.79 4.26 -15.20
N GLY A 61 -2.02 3.71 -15.18
CA GLY A 61 -2.24 2.26 -15.11
C GLY A 61 -1.53 1.64 -13.91
N THR A 62 -0.67 0.64 -14.16
CA THR A 62 0.12 -0.05 -13.13
C THR A 62 1.27 0.78 -12.55
N TYR A 63 1.60 1.92 -13.15
CA TYR A 63 2.66 2.83 -12.69
C TYR A 63 2.18 3.90 -11.71
N ASP A 64 0.88 3.98 -11.41
CA ASP A 64 0.29 4.95 -10.47
C ASP A 64 0.97 4.94 -9.10
N LYS A 65 1.20 3.76 -8.54
CA LYS A 65 1.82 3.56 -7.21
C LYS A 65 3.32 3.89 -7.17
N PRO A 66 4.17 3.39 -8.10
CA PRO A 66 5.56 3.81 -8.21
C PRO A 66 5.73 5.33 -8.36
N LEU A 67 4.89 5.98 -9.17
CA LEU A 67 4.93 7.42 -9.37
C LEU A 67 4.53 8.19 -8.11
N LEU A 68 3.51 7.72 -7.38
CA LEU A 68 3.12 8.30 -6.10
C LEU A 68 4.26 8.22 -5.08
N LEU A 69 4.84 7.05 -4.89
CA LEU A 69 5.95 6.86 -3.95
C LEU A 69 7.19 7.68 -4.35
N GLY A 70 7.50 7.76 -5.64
CA GLY A 70 8.58 8.62 -6.16
C GLY A 70 8.31 10.10 -5.90
N GLY A 71 7.09 10.56 -6.10
CA GLY A 71 6.65 11.94 -5.80
C GLY A 71 6.76 12.29 -4.32
N ILE A 72 6.33 11.38 -3.43
CA ILE A 72 6.48 11.53 -1.97
C ILE A 72 7.96 11.58 -1.60
N GLY A 73 8.79 10.68 -2.16
CA GLY A 73 10.23 10.69 -1.93
C GLY A 73 10.89 11.99 -2.35
N LEU A 74 10.51 12.55 -3.50
CA LEU A 74 11.00 13.85 -3.97
C LEU A 74 10.57 15.00 -3.04
N ALA A 75 9.31 15.03 -2.62
CA ALA A 75 8.81 16.04 -1.69
C ALA A 75 9.55 15.98 -0.34
N LEU A 76 9.78 14.78 0.20
CA LEU A 76 10.58 14.57 1.41
C LEU A 76 12.03 15.05 1.24
N ALA A 77 12.65 14.78 0.09
CA ALA A 77 14.01 15.25 -0.21
C ALA A 77 14.09 16.78 -0.27
N LEU A 78 13.11 17.44 -0.88
CA LEU A 78 13.03 18.90 -0.92
C LEU A 78 12.86 19.50 0.49
N LEU A 79 11.94 18.95 1.29
CA LEU A 79 11.73 19.36 2.68
C LEU A 79 12.99 19.16 3.54
N ALA A 80 13.70 18.04 3.35
CA ALA A 80 14.95 17.75 4.03
C ALA A 80 16.05 18.75 3.67
N ALA A 81 16.17 19.10 2.39
CA ALA A 81 17.11 20.12 1.93
C ALA A 81 16.79 21.50 2.55
N LEU A 82 15.52 21.89 2.54
CA LEU A 82 15.05 23.14 3.17
C LEU A 82 15.29 23.14 4.68
N THR A 83 15.05 22.02 5.35
CA THR A 83 15.32 21.84 6.79
C THR A 83 16.80 22.04 7.10
N GLY A 84 17.72 21.48 6.29
CA GLY A 84 19.15 21.69 6.44
C GLY A 84 19.55 23.17 6.25
N ILE A 85 18.98 23.85 5.27
CA ILE A 85 19.20 25.29 5.04
C ILE A 85 18.66 26.14 6.21
N ALA A 86 17.46 25.82 6.72
CA ALA A 86 16.83 26.52 7.86
C ALA A 86 17.64 26.32 9.14
N ALA A 87 18.08 25.09 9.41
CA ALA A 87 18.90 24.75 10.57
C ALA A 87 20.23 25.52 10.62
N ARG A 88 20.78 25.89 9.47
CA ARG A 88 21.97 26.76 9.39
C ARG A 88 21.69 28.17 9.91
N ARG A 89 20.48 28.72 9.62
CA ARG A 89 20.11 30.08 10.01
C ARG A 89 19.63 30.13 11.48
N ARG A 90 18.77 29.21 11.86
CA ARG A 90 18.19 29.08 13.21
C ARG A 90 18.08 27.62 13.59
N PRO A 91 18.85 27.12 14.58
CA PRO A 91 18.84 25.70 14.97
C PRO A 91 17.46 25.18 15.35
N ALA A 92 16.65 26.00 16.03
CA ALA A 92 15.28 25.62 16.40
C ALA A 92 14.40 25.33 15.18
N LEU A 93 14.52 26.11 14.08
CA LEU A 93 13.77 25.87 12.85
C LEU A 93 14.20 24.56 12.17
N GLY A 94 15.46 24.17 12.31
CA GLY A 94 15.92 22.89 11.81
C GLY A 94 15.29 21.69 12.49
N LEU A 95 14.93 21.79 13.76
CA LEU A 95 14.28 20.70 14.50
C LEU A 95 12.78 20.56 14.16
N LEU A 96 12.16 21.62 13.62
CA LEU A 96 10.76 21.55 13.17
C LEU A 96 10.60 20.53 12.03
N GLY A 97 11.57 20.40 11.13
CA GLY A 97 11.49 19.44 10.02
C GLY A 97 11.31 17.99 10.48
N PRO A 98 12.25 17.42 11.26
CA PRO A 98 12.08 16.07 11.81
C PRO A 98 10.83 15.92 12.67
N ALA A 99 10.45 16.94 13.46
CA ALA A 99 9.25 16.89 14.27
C ALA A 99 7.97 16.81 13.44
N VAL A 100 7.82 17.65 12.41
CA VAL A 100 6.66 17.66 11.51
C VAL A 100 6.59 16.38 10.72
N LEU A 101 7.72 15.92 10.15
CA LEU A 101 7.75 14.67 9.37
C LEU A 101 7.51 13.45 10.27
N GLY A 102 8.03 13.45 11.49
CA GLY A 102 7.76 12.40 12.47
C GLY A 102 6.29 12.34 12.87
N LEU A 103 5.67 13.47 13.18
CA LEU A 103 4.24 13.55 13.50
C LEU A 103 3.36 13.16 12.32
N ALA A 104 3.70 13.59 11.10
CA ALA A 104 2.99 13.18 9.89
C ALA A 104 3.10 11.67 9.66
N GLY A 105 4.29 11.09 9.86
CA GLY A 105 4.50 9.65 9.76
C GLY A 105 3.73 8.85 10.82
N VAL A 106 3.74 9.32 12.08
CA VAL A 106 2.93 8.72 13.17
C VAL A 106 1.44 8.81 12.86
N GLY A 107 0.95 10.00 12.49
CA GLY A 107 -0.45 10.20 12.13
C GLY A 107 -0.86 9.27 10.98
N ALA A 108 -0.05 9.20 9.92
CA ALA A 108 -0.30 8.33 8.78
C ALA A 108 -0.30 6.84 9.16
N ALA A 109 0.62 6.40 10.03
CA ALA A 109 0.67 5.01 10.50
C ALA A 109 -0.54 4.65 11.37
N LEU A 110 -0.94 5.55 12.29
CA LEU A 110 -2.06 5.31 13.22
C LEU A 110 -3.45 5.48 12.58
N THR A 111 -3.55 6.11 11.42
CA THR A 111 -4.81 6.20 10.66
C THR A 111 -5.11 4.96 9.82
N ARG A 112 -4.21 3.98 9.76
CA ARG A 112 -4.49 2.71 9.08
C ARG A 112 -5.54 1.90 9.83
N PRO A 113 -6.41 1.15 9.13
CA PRO A 113 -7.54 0.43 9.76
C PRO A 113 -7.15 -0.52 10.89
N ASP A 114 -6.00 -1.17 10.79
CA ASP A 114 -5.51 -2.16 11.77
C ASP A 114 -4.28 -1.67 12.53
N ALA A 115 -4.13 -0.33 12.67
CA ALA A 115 -2.98 0.25 13.33
C ALA A 115 -2.99 -0.04 14.84
N GLY A 116 -1.88 -0.58 15.32
CA GLY A 116 -1.58 -0.67 16.74
C GLY A 116 -0.65 0.46 17.21
N PRO A 117 -0.52 0.67 18.52
CA PRO A 117 0.40 1.68 19.07
C PRO A 117 1.86 1.49 18.60
N ALA A 118 2.27 0.24 18.36
CA ALA A 118 3.61 -0.10 17.88
C ALA A 118 3.90 0.46 16.48
N ASP A 119 2.89 0.71 15.64
CA ASP A 119 3.06 1.24 14.30
C ASP A 119 3.61 2.69 14.29
N ALA A 120 3.53 3.40 15.40
CA ALA A 120 4.15 4.71 15.59
C ALA A 120 5.67 4.64 15.75
N LEU A 121 6.22 3.52 16.23
CA LEU A 121 7.63 3.38 16.61
C LEU A 121 8.60 3.66 15.45
N PRO A 122 8.40 3.15 14.22
CA PRO A 122 9.31 3.44 13.11
C PRO A 122 9.45 4.94 12.83
N ALA A 123 8.32 5.66 12.74
CA ALA A 123 8.32 7.09 12.46
C ALA A 123 8.94 7.91 13.60
N LEU A 124 8.65 7.57 14.86
CA LEU A 124 9.23 8.22 16.04
C LEU A 124 10.75 8.02 16.10
N ALA A 125 11.22 6.80 15.90
CA ALA A 125 12.65 6.48 15.93
C ALA A 125 13.40 7.20 14.81
N GLY A 126 12.86 7.20 13.60
CA GLY A 126 13.43 7.93 12.47
C GLY A 126 13.53 9.43 12.72
N ALA A 127 12.48 10.04 13.27
CA ALA A 127 12.47 11.45 13.65
C ALA A 127 13.47 11.77 14.76
N ALA A 128 13.57 10.91 15.79
CA ALA A 128 14.53 11.08 16.89
C ALA A 128 15.98 11.00 16.38
N VAL A 129 16.29 10.04 15.50
CA VAL A 129 17.62 9.93 14.87
C VAL A 129 17.93 11.18 14.05
N ALA A 130 16.99 11.63 13.20
CA ALA A 130 17.17 12.82 12.40
C ALA A 130 17.40 14.07 13.27
N ALA A 131 16.59 14.26 14.31
CA ALA A 131 16.75 15.37 15.25
C ALA A 131 18.09 15.33 16.01
N GLY A 132 18.49 14.14 16.48
CA GLY A 132 19.76 13.93 17.17
C GLY A 132 20.97 14.21 16.28
N LEU A 133 20.94 13.74 15.04
CA LEU A 133 22.00 14.01 14.06
C LEU A 133 22.08 15.47 13.68
N LEU A 134 20.95 16.16 13.51
CA LEU A 134 20.90 17.58 13.18
C LEU A 134 21.48 18.47 14.30
N ARG A 135 21.33 18.03 15.55
CA ARG A 135 21.95 18.71 16.71
C ARG A 135 23.46 18.50 16.77
N ARG A 136 23.96 17.30 16.43
CA ARG A 136 25.36 16.90 16.58
C ARG A 136 26.22 17.22 15.36
N LEU A 137 25.64 17.22 14.16
CA LEU A 137 26.41 17.51 12.95
C LEU A 137 26.70 19.01 12.84
N PRO A 138 27.98 19.40 12.66
CA PRO A 138 28.35 20.79 12.45
C PRO A 138 27.84 21.28 11.09
N LEU A 139 26.91 22.22 11.10
CA LEU A 139 26.39 22.84 9.88
C LEU A 139 27.38 23.88 9.36
N PRO A 140 27.83 23.81 8.09
CA PRO A 140 28.79 24.73 7.52
C PRO A 140 28.28 26.18 7.56
N GLY A 141 29.01 27.06 8.29
CA GLY A 141 28.70 28.48 8.39
C GLY A 141 27.71 28.88 9.47
N ARG A 142 27.49 28.04 10.47
CA ARG A 142 26.74 28.42 11.68
C ARG A 142 27.55 29.49 12.42
N PRO A 143 26.94 30.64 12.81
CA PRO A 143 27.61 31.61 13.68
C PRO A 143 27.98 30.95 15.01
N ALA A 144 29.19 31.22 15.52
CA ALA A 144 29.53 30.84 16.89
C ALA A 144 28.52 31.48 17.84
N ALA A 145 28.06 30.76 18.84
CA ALA A 145 27.24 31.33 19.89
C ALA A 145 28.03 32.52 20.48
N PRO A 146 27.38 33.68 20.72
CA PRO A 146 28.05 34.78 21.40
C PRO A 146 28.54 34.23 22.75
N ASN A 147 29.85 34.36 22.99
CA ASN A 147 30.41 34.09 24.31
C ASN A 147 29.66 35.01 25.28
N THR A 148 28.91 34.50 26.21
CA THR A 148 28.51 35.20 27.42
C THR A 148 29.82 35.61 28.09
N PRO A 149 30.08 36.91 28.33
CA PRO A 149 31.23 37.28 29.13
C PRO A 149 31.01 36.68 30.51
N ASP A 150 31.99 35.93 30.99
CA ASP A 150 32.08 35.59 32.42
C ASP A 150 31.91 36.89 33.19
N ALA A 151 30.93 36.95 34.07
CA ALA A 151 30.80 38.01 35.04
C ALA A 151 32.04 37.90 35.95
N ALA A 152 33.11 38.57 35.52
CA ALA A 152 34.27 38.78 36.33
C ALA A 152 33.85 39.63 37.50
N ALA A 153 34.01 39.06 38.67
CA ALA A 153 33.88 39.75 39.95
C ALA A 153 34.83 40.93 39.98
N ASP A 154 34.30 42.14 40.11
CA ASP A 154 35.04 43.33 40.52
C ASP A 154 35.42 43.24 41.97
N PRO A 155 36.68 43.43 42.33
CA PRO A 155 37.07 43.70 43.71
C PRO A 155 37.07 45.23 43.93
N VAL A 156 36.00 45.82 44.40
CA VAL A 156 36.03 47.21 44.92
C VAL A 156 36.56 47.12 46.35
N GLY A 157 37.80 47.50 46.49
CA GLY A 157 38.38 47.85 47.78
C GLY A 157 37.98 49.25 48.21
N VAL A 158 37.31 49.39 49.35
CA VAL A 158 37.30 50.66 50.12
C VAL A 158 37.59 50.30 51.57
N GLY A 159 38.79 50.72 52.00
CA GLY A 159 39.22 50.58 53.39
C GLY A 159 38.41 51.43 54.36
N ARG A 160 38.32 51.00 55.58
CA ARG A 160 38.32 51.80 56.77
C ARG A 160 38.79 51.07 57.98
N ALA A 161 39.71 51.77 58.69
CA ALA A 161 40.41 51.38 59.93
C ALA A 161 39.46 51.18 61.11
N ALA A 162 39.82 50.29 62.03
CA ALA A 162 40.20 50.71 63.39
C ALA A 162 40.20 49.44 64.33
N SER A 163 41.34 49.36 65.02
CA SER A 163 41.54 49.06 66.45
C SER A 163 41.17 47.67 67.01
N GLY A 164 42.18 47.04 67.54
CA GLY A 164 42.14 46.56 68.87
C GLY A 164 42.54 45.13 69.12
N GLY A 165 43.77 44.93 69.60
CA GLY A 165 43.99 44.13 70.79
C GLY A 165 44.35 42.65 70.64
N GLY A 166 45.58 42.39 70.92
CA GLY A 166 45.89 41.33 71.90
C GLY A 166 46.51 40.05 71.49
N ALA A 167 47.83 40.05 71.67
CA ALA A 167 48.63 39.11 72.40
C ALA A 167 48.90 37.66 71.94
N ALA A 168 50.22 37.47 71.82
CA ALA A 168 51.03 36.39 72.34
C ALA A 168 50.98 35.03 71.63
N GLY A 169 52.09 34.60 71.16
CA GLY A 169 53.01 33.72 71.78
C GLY A 169 53.70 32.80 70.81
N SER A 170 54.94 33.02 70.67
CA SER A 170 56.14 32.15 70.80
C SER A 170 56.40 31.07 69.75
N ALA A 171 57.49 31.26 69.09
CA ALA A 171 58.77 30.55 69.24
C ALA A 171 58.99 29.27 68.43
N GLY A 172 60.07 29.29 67.70
CA GLY A 172 60.96 28.18 67.53
C GLY A 172 61.47 27.95 66.09
N VAL A 173 62.54 28.61 65.69
CA VAL A 173 63.95 28.18 65.67
C VAL A 173 64.24 27.05 64.65
N GLY A 174 65.16 27.27 63.72
CA GLY A 174 66.00 26.32 63.11
C GLY A 174 66.29 26.49 61.64
N GLY A 175 67.35 27.23 61.28
CA GLY A 175 68.03 27.12 59.96
C GLY A 175 69.17 26.12 60.07
N PRO A 176 70.22 26.09 59.27
CA PRO A 176 70.48 26.73 58.00
C PRO A 176 71.19 25.81 56.95
N GLY A 177 71.55 26.32 55.80
CA GLY A 177 72.62 25.84 54.96
C GLY A 177 72.16 25.35 53.61
N GLY A 178 72.63 25.78 52.52
CA GLY A 178 73.85 26.33 52.08
C GLY A 178 74.01 26.00 50.57
N GLY A 179 74.48 26.94 49.82
CA GLY A 179 75.39 26.69 48.70
C GLY A 179 74.78 26.54 47.33
N GLY A 180 74.89 27.56 46.50
CA GLY A 180 75.95 27.70 45.54
C GLY A 180 75.55 27.58 44.11
N SER A 181 75.73 28.68 43.42
CA SER A 181 76.36 28.96 42.14
C SER A 181 75.61 28.79 40.81
N ASP A 182 75.44 29.95 40.24
CA ASP A 182 75.77 30.39 38.87
C ASP A 182 75.30 29.62 37.62
N GLY A 183 74.72 30.39 36.73
CA GLY A 183 74.63 30.00 35.34
C GLY A 183 73.66 30.83 34.51
N ASP A 184 74.21 31.80 33.85
CA ASP A 184 73.64 32.71 32.86
C ASP A 184 72.71 32.08 31.81
N GLY A 185 71.77 32.87 31.31
CA GLY A 185 71.44 32.70 29.94
C GLY A 185 70.01 33.06 29.48
N HIS A 186 69.91 34.26 29.07
CA HIS A 186 69.05 34.74 27.94
C HIS A 186 67.58 34.40 27.84
N GLY A 187 66.76 35.46 27.80
CA GLY A 187 65.36 35.57 27.51
C GLY A 187 64.88 35.12 26.14
N ALA A 188 63.65 34.73 26.11
CA ALA A 188 62.82 34.83 24.93
C ALA A 188 61.36 34.86 25.33
N GLY A 189 60.65 35.78 24.78
CA GLY A 189 59.27 36.18 24.97
C GLY A 189 58.23 35.05 25.13
N GLY A 190 57.47 35.13 26.19
CA GLY A 190 56.25 34.43 26.35
C GLY A 190 55.16 34.97 25.47
N SER A 191 54.95 34.35 24.30
CA SER A 191 53.74 34.56 23.52
C SER A 191 52.55 33.88 24.23
N GLY A 192 51.69 34.67 24.83
CA GLY A 192 50.40 34.25 25.31
C GLY A 192 49.61 33.56 24.23
N GLY A 193 49.55 32.23 24.26
CA GLY A 193 48.66 31.48 23.40
C GLY A 193 47.20 31.71 23.82
N SER A 194 46.57 32.68 23.17
CA SER A 194 45.13 32.76 23.15
C SER A 194 44.58 31.49 22.54
N GLY A 195 44.07 30.58 23.37
CA GLY A 195 43.33 29.41 22.92
C GLY A 195 42.06 29.86 22.22
N SER A 196 42.15 30.10 20.90
CA SER A 196 40.97 30.25 20.07
C SER A 196 40.20 28.94 20.19
N ALA A 197 38.99 28.99 20.75
CA ALA A 197 38.03 27.89 20.66
C ALA A 197 37.74 27.64 19.17
N GLY A 198 38.56 26.81 18.55
CA GLY A 198 38.46 26.45 17.14
C GLY A 198 37.19 25.70 16.91
N GLY A 199 36.33 26.23 16.06
CA GLY A 199 35.18 25.49 15.53
C GLY A 199 35.64 24.16 14.91
N PRO A 200 34.75 23.20 14.76
CA PRO A 200 35.08 21.85 14.35
C PRO A 200 35.93 21.88 13.05
N THR A 201 37.04 21.19 13.08
CA THR A 201 37.98 21.12 11.95
C THR A 201 37.29 20.50 10.74
N ARG A 202 37.65 20.92 9.51
CA ARG A 202 37.12 20.31 8.28
C ARG A 202 37.18 18.78 8.30
N ARG A 203 38.27 18.21 8.85
CA ARG A 203 38.46 16.76 9.01
C ARG A 203 37.38 16.14 9.93
N ALA A 204 37.04 16.79 11.05
CA ALA A 204 35.99 16.30 11.97
C ALA A 204 34.59 16.34 11.31
N VAL A 205 34.31 17.40 10.53
CA VAL A 205 33.03 17.52 9.77
C VAL A 205 32.90 16.40 8.74
N VAL A 206 33.95 16.20 7.93
CA VAL A 206 33.97 15.15 6.91
C VAL A 206 33.89 13.78 7.53
N ARG A 207 34.67 13.50 8.58
CA ARG A 207 34.61 12.20 9.31
C ARG A 207 33.22 11.89 9.84
N ASN A 208 32.58 12.86 10.52
CA ASN A 208 31.26 12.65 11.08
C ASN A 208 30.19 12.47 9.98
N ALA A 209 30.26 13.23 8.88
CA ALA A 209 29.37 13.05 7.73
C ALA A 209 29.57 11.65 7.10
N THR A 210 30.82 11.20 6.95
CA THR A 210 31.12 9.85 6.43
C THR A 210 30.60 8.76 7.33
N LEU A 211 30.74 8.89 8.65
CA LEU A 211 30.19 7.91 9.61
C LEU A 211 28.67 7.83 9.56
N VAL A 212 27.98 8.99 9.47
CA VAL A 212 26.52 9.03 9.30
C VAL A 212 26.10 8.41 7.96
N ALA A 213 26.81 8.74 6.87
CA ALA A 213 26.54 8.14 5.57
C ALA A 213 26.75 6.61 5.59
N ALA A 214 27.84 6.13 6.19
CA ALA A 214 28.09 4.69 6.35
C ALA A 214 26.99 4.02 7.18
N GLY A 215 26.62 4.60 8.32
CA GLY A 215 25.52 4.09 9.16
C GLY A 215 24.17 4.07 8.42
N THR A 216 23.89 5.08 7.61
CA THR A 216 22.69 5.14 6.75
C THR A 216 22.68 4.01 5.74
N VAL A 217 23.82 3.78 5.06
CA VAL A 217 23.97 2.69 4.09
C VAL A 217 23.79 1.34 4.77
N VAL A 218 24.38 1.13 5.95
CA VAL A 218 24.24 -0.13 6.70
C VAL A 218 22.77 -0.35 7.12
N ALA A 219 22.08 0.67 7.64
CA ALA A 219 20.68 0.55 8.02
C ALA A 219 19.78 0.28 6.81
N ALA A 220 20.00 1.00 5.69
CA ALA A 220 19.25 0.79 4.45
C ALA A 220 19.52 -0.59 3.84
N ALA A 221 20.77 -1.05 3.84
CA ALA A 221 21.15 -2.38 3.39
C ALA A 221 20.55 -3.46 4.28
N GLY A 222 20.59 -3.28 5.60
CA GLY A 222 19.94 -4.17 6.55
C GLY A 222 18.42 -4.30 6.31
N ALA A 223 17.73 -3.18 6.15
CA ALA A 223 16.31 -3.18 5.80
C ALA A 223 16.04 -3.88 4.45
N ALA A 224 16.89 -3.66 3.45
CA ALA A 224 16.75 -4.30 2.14
C ALA A 224 16.99 -5.81 2.22
N VAL A 225 18.00 -6.25 2.98
CA VAL A 225 18.28 -7.69 3.21
C VAL A 225 17.11 -8.35 3.93
N LEU A 226 16.63 -7.79 5.04
CA LEU A 226 15.49 -8.34 5.77
C LEU A 226 14.25 -8.43 4.90
N ARG A 227 13.94 -7.38 4.11
CA ARG A 227 12.83 -7.43 3.14
C ARG A 227 13.02 -8.54 2.11
N ARG A 228 14.25 -8.71 1.58
CA ARG A 228 14.53 -9.79 0.62
C ARG A 228 14.37 -11.17 1.26
N LEU A 229 14.80 -11.35 2.50
CA LEU A 229 14.60 -12.62 3.23
C LEU A 229 13.12 -12.91 3.42
N ASN A 230 12.33 -11.97 3.92
CA ASN A 230 10.88 -12.13 4.09
C ASN A 230 10.18 -12.44 2.76
N VAL A 231 10.57 -11.78 1.67
CA VAL A 231 10.04 -12.06 0.33
C VAL A 231 10.43 -13.46 -0.15
N ALA A 232 11.68 -13.89 0.11
CA ALA A 232 12.16 -15.21 -0.27
C ALA A 232 11.48 -16.31 0.56
N ASP A 233 11.26 -16.08 1.86
CA ASP A 233 10.55 -17.00 2.74
C ASP A 233 9.10 -17.18 2.30
N ALA A 234 8.37 -16.09 2.06
CA ALA A 234 7.02 -16.15 1.54
C ALA A 234 6.96 -16.84 0.16
N ALA A 235 7.96 -16.61 -0.72
CA ALA A 235 8.02 -17.27 -2.02
C ALA A 235 8.24 -18.78 -1.87
N ARG A 236 9.18 -19.20 -1.01
CA ARG A 236 9.41 -20.61 -0.70
C ARG A 236 8.18 -21.26 -0.08
N SER A 237 7.53 -20.59 0.87
CA SER A 237 6.28 -21.01 1.47
C SER A 237 5.21 -21.28 0.41
N ARG A 238 5.02 -20.33 -0.54
CA ARG A 238 4.09 -20.50 -1.65
C ARG A 238 4.46 -21.67 -2.57
N GLU A 239 5.71 -21.83 -2.92
CA GLU A 239 6.21 -22.90 -3.79
C GLU A 239 6.07 -24.29 -3.13
N ALA A 240 6.14 -24.33 -1.79
CA ALA A 240 5.93 -25.56 -1.02
C ALA A 240 4.46 -25.98 -0.95
N VAL A 241 3.51 -25.06 -1.15
CA VAL A 241 2.08 -25.39 -1.11
C VAL A 241 1.73 -26.47 -2.12
N ARG A 242 1.13 -27.56 -1.64
CA ARG A 242 0.51 -28.59 -2.46
C ARG A 242 -1.00 -28.53 -2.25
N LEU A 243 -1.72 -28.13 -3.28
CA LEU A 243 -3.17 -28.08 -3.22
C LEU A 243 -3.74 -29.49 -3.28
N PRO A 244 -4.63 -29.88 -2.34
CA PRO A 244 -5.30 -31.18 -2.40
C PRO A 244 -6.29 -31.21 -3.57
N ALA A 245 -6.65 -32.41 -4.00
CA ALA A 245 -7.73 -32.59 -4.95
C ALA A 245 -9.05 -32.04 -4.37
N PRO A 246 -9.87 -31.34 -5.18
CA PRO A 246 -11.15 -30.82 -4.71
C PRO A 246 -12.12 -31.97 -4.35
N ALA A 247 -12.81 -31.83 -3.22
CA ALA A 247 -13.90 -32.75 -2.85
C ALA A 247 -15.10 -32.59 -3.81
N SER A 248 -15.26 -31.39 -4.39
CA SER A 248 -16.25 -31.11 -5.43
C SER A 248 -15.54 -30.43 -6.61
N PRO A 249 -15.08 -31.20 -7.61
CA PRO A 249 -14.37 -30.66 -8.77
C PRO A 249 -15.29 -29.84 -9.67
N ALA A 250 -14.72 -28.88 -10.37
CA ALA A 250 -15.43 -28.15 -11.40
C ALA A 250 -15.84 -29.09 -12.54
N ARG A 251 -17.00 -28.86 -13.11
CA ARG A 251 -17.44 -29.59 -14.30
C ARG A 251 -16.45 -29.35 -15.45
N PRO A 252 -16.20 -30.36 -16.30
CA PRO A 252 -15.49 -30.13 -17.54
C PRO A 252 -16.16 -29.02 -18.35
N LEU A 253 -15.37 -28.23 -19.07
CA LEU A 253 -15.96 -27.25 -19.98
C LEU A 253 -16.75 -27.99 -21.07
N PRO A 254 -17.96 -27.55 -21.41
CA PRO A 254 -18.74 -28.15 -22.48
C PRO A 254 -17.99 -28.11 -23.81
N ALA A 255 -18.26 -29.06 -24.69
CA ALA A 255 -17.79 -28.99 -26.05
C ALA A 255 -18.31 -27.72 -26.75
N GLY A 256 -17.47 -27.08 -27.56
CA GLY A 256 -17.82 -25.83 -28.26
C GLY A 256 -17.50 -24.54 -27.53
N VAL A 257 -17.00 -24.60 -26.29
CA VAL A 257 -16.40 -23.42 -25.63
C VAL A 257 -15.19 -22.96 -26.45
N ALA A 258 -15.15 -21.66 -26.80
CA ALA A 258 -14.06 -21.12 -27.59
C ALA A 258 -12.79 -20.89 -26.74
N PRO A 259 -11.60 -20.88 -27.36
CA PRO A 259 -10.37 -20.46 -26.68
C PRO A 259 -10.53 -19.08 -26.01
N GLY A 260 -9.85 -18.89 -24.87
CA GLY A 260 -9.95 -17.65 -24.09
C GLY A 260 -11.15 -17.59 -23.14
N PHE A 261 -11.88 -18.70 -22.94
CA PHE A 261 -12.94 -18.77 -21.92
C PHE A 261 -12.38 -18.51 -20.51
N ARG A 262 -11.23 -19.10 -20.16
CA ARG A 262 -10.51 -18.74 -18.95
C ARG A 262 -9.43 -17.72 -19.30
N THR A 263 -9.40 -16.65 -18.53
CA THR A 263 -8.36 -15.63 -18.62
C THR A 263 -7.06 -16.20 -18.05
N PRO A 264 -5.93 -16.17 -18.79
CA PRO A 264 -4.63 -16.53 -18.23
C PRO A 264 -4.34 -15.76 -16.95
N THR A 265 -3.66 -16.39 -15.99
CA THR A 265 -3.44 -15.82 -14.67
C THR A 265 -2.66 -14.48 -14.73
N GLU A 266 -1.71 -14.36 -15.63
CA GLU A 266 -0.91 -13.16 -15.87
C GLU A 266 -1.70 -12.03 -16.55
N GLU A 267 -2.75 -12.37 -17.30
CA GLU A 267 -3.65 -11.41 -17.97
C GLU A 267 -4.88 -11.04 -17.12
N PHE A 268 -5.09 -11.77 -16.01
CA PHE A 268 -6.24 -11.52 -15.16
C PHE A 268 -6.10 -10.15 -14.49
N TYR A 269 -7.12 -9.31 -14.64
CA TYR A 269 -7.08 -7.93 -14.15
C TYR A 269 -6.72 -7.85 -12.66
N ARG A 270 -5.99 -6.79 -12.32
CA ARG A 270 -5.58 -6.50 -10.96
C ARG A 270 -6.05 -5.12 -10.54
N VAL A 271 -6.87 -5.08 -9.50
CA VAL A 271 -7.32 -3.85 -8.82
C VAL A 271 -7.20 -4.09 -7.31
N ASP A 272 -6.46 -3.25 -6.63
CA ASP A 272 -6.28 -3.25 -5.17
C ASP A 272 -5.80 -1.89 -4.67
N THR A 273 -5.89 -1.66 -3.36
CA THR A 273 -5.39 -0.46 -2.67
C THR A 273 -3.98 -0.64 -2.13
N ALA A 274 -3.44 -1.85 -2.16
CA ALA A 274 -2.12 -2.17 -1.64
C ALA A 274 -1.01 -1.41 -2.39
N LEU A 275 -0.23 -0.57 -1.72
CA LEU A 275 0.94 0.08 -2.29
C LEU A 275 2.06 -0.91 -2.59
N THR A 276 2.18 -1.92 -1.73
CA THR A 276 3.07 -3.07 -1.91
C THR A 276 2.25 -4.33 -1.77
N VAL A 277 2.48 -5.31 -2.66
CA VAL A 277 1.78 -6.60 -2.60
C VAL A 277 2.18 -7.34 -1.32
N PRO A 278 1.23 -7.69 -0.44
CA PRO A 278 1.50 -8.49 0.74
C PRO A 278 2.21 -9.81 0.41
N ARG A 279 3.14 -10.20 1.25
CA ARG A 279 3.95 -11.42 1.11
C ARG A 279 3.79 -12.25 2.39
N LEU A 280 2.66 -12.94 2.48
CA LEU A 280 2.31 -13.73 3.65
C LEU A 280 2.92 -15.13 3.55
N ASP A 281 3.31 -15.66 4.71
CA ASP A 281 3.77 -17.03 4.88
C ASP A 281 2.62 -17.90 5.37
N VAL A 282 2.40 -19.06 4.74
CA VAL A 282 1.29 -19.97 5.10
C VAL A 282 1.43 -20.57 6.49
N ASP A 283 2.66 -20.75 7.00
CA ASP A 283 2.89 -21.36 8.30
C ASP A 283 2.45 -20.45 9.44
N THR A 284 2.57 -19.14 9.23
CA THR A 284 2.16 -18.12 10.21
C THR A 284 0.79 -17.53 9.94
N TRP A 285 0.24 -17.72 8.72
CA TRP A 285 -1.07 -17.17 8.37
C TRP A 285 -2.19 -17.81 9.21
N ARG A 286 -3.10 -16.96 9.68
CA ARG A 286 -4.32 -17.36 10.40
C ARG A 286 -5.49 -16.55 9.88
N LEU A 287 -6.67 -17.19 9.86
CA LEU A 287 -7.94 -16.54 9.60
C LEU A 287 -8.77 -16.55 10.87
N ARG A 288 -9.17 -15.39 11.36
CA ARG A 288 -10.03 -15.22 12.52
C ARG A 288 -11.46 -14.89 12.08
N LEU A 289 -12.42 -15.72 12.46
CA LEU A 289 -13.86 -15.47 12.31
C LEU A 289 -14.47 -15.13 13.66
N HIS A 290 -15.06 -13.95 13.79
CA HIS A 290 -15.61 -13.44 15.06
C HIS A 290 -16.78 -12.46 14.85
N GLY A 291 -17.12 -11.68 15.88
CA GLY A 291 -18.22 -10.72 15.89
C GLY A 291 -19.55 -11.35 16.34
N LEU A 292 -20.63 -11.12 15.61
CA LEU A 292 -21.95 -11.64 15.93
C LEU A 292 -22.09 -13.14 15.58
N VAL A 293 -21.25 -13.96 16.21
CA VAL A 293 -21.25 -15.43 16.12
C VAL A 293 -21.35 -16.06 17.48
N ALA A 294 -21.86 -17.29 17.55
CA ALA A 294 -21.95 -18.05 18.80
C ALA A 294 -20.58 -18.57 19.24
N ARG A 295 -19.73 -18.94 18.27
CA ARG A 295 -18.39 -19.52 18.48
C ARG A 295 -17.39 -18.84 17.55
N PRO A 296 -16.54 -17.93 18.04
CA PRO A 296 -15.39 -17.45 17.28
C PRO A 296 -14.48 -18.62 16.88
N VAL A 297 -13.92 -18.54 15.69
CA VAL A 297 -13.10 -19.61 15.10
C VAL A 297 -11.80 -18.98 14.60
N GLU A 298 -10.67 -19.62 14.86
CA GLU A 298 -9.40 -19.35 14.21
C GLU A 298 -9.01 -20.56 13.36
N VAL A 299 -8.55 -20.33 12.14
CA VAL A 299 -8.22 -21.36 11.17
C VAL A 299 -6.83 -21.11 10.61
N SER A 300 -5.95 -22.09 10.69
CA SER A 300 -4.67 -22.10 9.98
C SER A 300 -4.86 -22.43 8.50
N PHE A 301 -3.81 -22.20 7.69
CA PHE A 301 -3.86 -22.55 6.26
C PHE A 301 -4.03 -24.06 6.05
N ALA A 302 -3.35 -24.89 6.84
CA ALA A 302 -3.48 -26.34 6.76
C ALA A 302 -4.92 -26.80 7.06
N GLU A 303 -5.51 -26.32 8.16
CA GLU A 303 -6.90 -26.63 8.52
C GLU A 303 -7.90 -26.12 7.47
N LEU A 304 -7.58 -25.02 6.76
CA LEU A 304 -8.40 -24.53 5.66
C LEU A 304 -8.37 -25.49 4.48
N LEU A 305 -7.20 -26.06 4.14
CA LEU A 305 -7.06 -27.04 3.06
C LEU A 305 -7.83 -28.33 3.35
N ASP A 306 -7.99 -28.72 4.62
CA ASP A 306 -8.70 -29.93 5.04
C ASP A 306 -10.24 -29.80 5.04
N ARG A 307 -10.78 -28.62 4.68
CA ARG A 307 -12.25 -28.33 4.73
C ARG A 307 -13.04 -28.76 3.52
N GLY A 308 -12.57 -29.75 2.76
CA GLY A 308 -13.32 -30.25 1.62
C GLY A 308 -13.44 -29.19 0.53
N LEU A 309 -12.33 -28.86 -0.13
CA LEU A 309 -12.26 -27.79 -1.13
C LEU A 309 -13.21 -28.03 -2.30
N ILE A 310 -13.82 -26.96 -2.79
CA ILE A 310 -14.60 -26.92 -4.03
C ILE A 310 -13.80 -26.25 -5.14
N GLU A 311 -13.98 -26.72 -6.37
CA GLU A 311 -13.41 -26.08 -7.54
C GLU A 311 -14.52 -25.55 -8.45
N ARG A 312 -14.44 -24.27 -8.85
CA ARG A 312 -15.44 -23.62 -9.70
C ARG A 312 -14.80 -22.67 -10.71
N ASP A 313 -15.37 -22.63 -11.91
CA ASP A 313 -15.11 -21.54 -12.84
C ASP A 313 -16.00 -20.35 -12.47
N VAL A 314 -15.41 -19.19 -12.15
CA VAL A 314 -16.14 -17.99 -11.75
C VAL A 314 -15.56 -16.76 -12.46
N THR A 315 -16.46 -15.94 -12.99
CA THR A 315 -16.13 -14.62 -13.53
C THR A 315 -16.17 -13.57 -12.42
N LEU A 316 -15.08 -12.85 -12.25
CA LEU A 316 -15.03 -11.65 -11.40
C LEU A 316 -15.10 -10.39 -12.26
N SER A 317 -15.81 -9.39 -11.76
CA SER A 317 -15.91 -8.07 -12.38
C SER A 317 -15.58 -6.99 -11.35
N CYS A 318 -14.79 -6.00 -11.75
CA CYS A 318 -14.57 -4.80 -10.95
C CYS A 318 -15.76 -3.85 -11.13
N VAL A 319 -16.19 -3.18 -10.07
CA VAL A 319 -17.22 -2.14 -10.15
C VAL A 319 -16.79 -0.96 -11.02
N SER A 320 -15.47 -0.65 -11.03
CA SER A 320 -14.90 0.41 -11.86
C SER A 320 -14.75 0.03 -13.33
N ASN A 321 -15.21 -1.17 -13.74
CA ASN A 321 -15.20 -1.58 -15.13
C ASN A 321 -16.16 -0.72 -15.93
N GLU A 322 -15.66 0.06 -16.88
CA GLU A 322 -16.49 0.82 -17.80
C GLU A 322 -17.14 -0.10 -18.85
N VAL A 323 -18.15 0.42 -19.56
CA VAL A 323 -18.76 -0.30 -20.66
C VAL A 323 -17.71 -0.60 -21.74
N GLY A 324 -17.49 -1.89 -22.02
CA GLY A 324 -16.43 -2.35 -22.92
C GLY A 324 -15.04 -2.44 -22.28
N GLY A 325 -14.91 -2.20 -20.97
CA GLY A 325 -13.63 -2.17 -20.26
C GLY A 325 -13.02 -3.55 -20.00
N PRO A 326 -11.75 -3.57 -19.59
CA PRO A 326 -10.96 -4.81 -19.43
C PRO A 326 -11.07 -5.44 -18.03
N TYR A 327 -11.74 -4.80 -17.06
CA TYR A 327 -11.73 -5.25 -15.65
C TYR A 327 -12.79 -6.33 -15.37
N VAL A 328 -12.78 -7.37 -16.17
CA VAL A 328 -13.59 -8.59 -16.03
C VAL A 328 -12.78 -9.78 -16.52
N GLY A 329 -12.87 -10.91 -15.84
CA GLY A 329 -12.14 -12.12 -16.23
C GLY A 329 -12.74 -13.36 -15.58
N THR A 330 -12.62 -14.52 -16.24
CA THR A 330 -13.02 -15.83 -15.73
C THR A 330 -11.78 -16.65 -15.39
N ALA A 331 -11.77 -17.25 -14.21
CA ALA A 331 -10.73 -18.19 -13.82
C ALA A 331 -11.33 -19.40 -13.12
N ARG A 332 -10.56 -20.45 -13.04
CA ARG A 332 -10.86 -21.63 -12.24
C ARG A 332 -10.31 -21.43 -10.84
N TRP A 333 -11.18 -21.44 -9.85
CA TRP A 333 -10.84 -21.19 -8.45
C TRP A 333 -11.00 -22.47 -7.65
N LEU A 334 -10.04 -22.73 -6.74
CA LEU A 334 -10.09 -23.78 -5.74
C LEU A 334 -10.12 -23.16 -4.36
N GLY A 335 -11.07 -23.53 -3.51
CA GLY A 335 -11.18 -22.93 -2.17
C GLY A 335 -12.11 -23.67 -1.22
N ALA A 336 -12.02 -23.34 0.05
CA ALA A 336 -12.93 -23.86 1.07
C ALA A 336 -14.29 -23.13 0.96
N PRO A 337 -15.42 -23.84 0.96
CA PRO A 337 -16.74 -23.20 0.92
C PRO A 337 -16.98 -22.37 2.18
N LEU A 338 -17.43 -21.11 2.01
CA LEU A 338 -17.56 -20.16 3.11
C LEU A 338 -18.84 -20.41 3.94
N ALA A 339 -19.96 -20.77 3.31
CA ALA A 339 -21.21 -20.97 4.00
C ALA A 339 -21.18 -22.02 5.13
N PRO A 340 -20.54 -23.21 4.96
CA PRO A 340 -20.37 -24.17 6.04
C PRO A 340 -19.57 -23.62 7.23
N LEU A 341 -18.53 -22.82 6.97
CA LEU A 341 -17.73 -22.19 8.03
C LEU A 341 -18.57 -21.21 8.85
N LEU A 342 -19.36 -20.35 8.17
CA LEU A 342 -20.25 -19.39 8.81
C LEU A 342 -21.36 -20.10 9.63
N ARG A 343 -21.97 -21.13 9.07
CA ARG A 343 -22.99 -21.93 9.80
C ARG A 343 -22.40 -22.63 11.03
N ALA A 344 -21.19 -23.16 10.93
CA ALA A 344 -20.50 -23.79 12.05
C ALA A 344 -20.16 -22.81 13.17
N ALA A 345 -19.83 -21.55 12.82
CA ALA A 345 -19.61 -20.49 13.80
C ALA A 345 -20.92 -20.05 14.50
N GLY A 346 -22.08 -20.29 13.88
CA GLY A 346 -23.39 -19.96 14.45
C GLY A 346 -23.65 -18.45 14.42
N ILE A 347 -24.05 -17.92 13.25
CA ILE A 347 -24.41 -16.51 13.07
C ILE A 347 -25.56 -16.15 14.00
N ARG A 348 -25.42 -15.06 14.75
CA ARG A 348 -26.46 -14.55 15.65
C ARG A 348 -27.53 -13.79 14.87
N ALA A 349 -28.76 -13.80 15.39
CA ALA A 349 -29.87 -13.05 14.82
C ALA A 349 -29.56 -11.55 14.74
N GLY A 350 -29.99 -10.90 13.66
CA GLY A 350 -29.75 -9.48 13.40
C GLY A 350 -28.44 -9.18 12.69
N ALA A 351 -27.56 -10.16 12.50
CA ALA A 351 -26.37 -9.97 11.66
C ALA A 351 -26.75 -10.01 10.17
N ASP A 352 -26.34 -8.99 9.42
CA ASP A 352 -26.65 -8.87 7.98
C ASP A 352 -25.39 -8.63 7.13
N GLN A 353 -24.22 -8.37 7.75
CA GLN A 353 -22.96 -8.08 7.06
C GLN A 353 -21.83 -8.99 7.54
N LEU A 354 -21.05 -9.52 6.58
CA LEU A 354 -19.71 -10.07 6.82
C LEU A 354 -18.68 -9.06 6.36
N VAL A 355 -17.85 -8.57 7.27
CA VAL A 355 -16.70 -7.72 6.95
C VAL A 355 -15.46 -8.58 6.83
N ALA A 356 -14.90 -8.67 5.63
CA ALA A 356 -13.61 -9.29 5.39
C ALA A 356 -12.50 -8.23 5.47
N ARG A 357 -11.43 -8.51 6.24
CA ARG A 357 -10.25 -7.64 6.37
C ARG A 357 -9.02 -8.32 5.77
N SER A 358 -8.28 -7.55 5.00
CA SER A 358 -7.00 -8.00 4.44
C SER A 358 -5.84 -7.66 5.38
N ASP A 359 -4.70 -8.32 5.19
CA ASP A 359 -3.44 -8.02 5.89
C ASP A 359 -3.00 -6.55 5.77
N GLU A 360 -3.35 -5.90 4.66
CA GLU A 360 -3.02 -4.48 4.41
C GLU A 360 -4.04 -3.49 5.00
N GLY A 361 -5.12 -3.98 5.65
CA GLY A 361 -6.16 -3.17 6.27
C GLY A 361 -7.33 -2.79 5.35
N MET A 362 -7.44 -3.36 4.14
CA MET A 362 -8.64 -3.21 3.30
C MET A 362 -9.83 -3.91 3.93
N THR A 363 -10.99 -3.25 3.93
CA THR A 363 -12.24 -3.83 4.41
C THR A 363 -13.26 -3.96 3.29
N ILE A 364 -13.90 -5.13 3.22
CA ILE A 364 -14.95 -5.45 2.26
C ILE A 364 -16.18 -5.95 3.03
N GLY A 365 -17.33 -5.30 2.81
CA GLY A 365 -18.60 -5.69 3.41
C GLY A 365 -19.43 -6.51 2.42
N THR A 366 -19.86 -7.70 2.83
CA THR A 366 -20.66 -8.63 2.02
C THR A 366 -21.97 -8.94 2.73
N PRO A 367 -23.15 -8.86 2.06
CA PRO A 367 -24.40 -9.28 2.67
C PRO A 367 -24.36 -10.76 3.07
N ILE A 368 -24.74 -11.07 4.32
CA ILE A 368 -24.71 -12.45 4.84
C ILE A 368 -25.71 -13.33 4.08
N GLU A 369 -26.88 -12.83 3.76
CA GLU A 369 -27.88 -13.57 2.97
C GLU A 369 -27.29 -14.06 1.64
N THR A 370 -26.53 -13.20 0.96
CA THR A 370 -25.83 -13.55 -0.29
C THR A 370 -24.80 -14.68 -0.10
N LEU A 371 -24.15 -14.76 1.06
CA LEU A 371 -23.20 -15.83 1.37
C LEU A 371 -23.87 -17.16 1.72
N LEU A 372 -25.15 -17.13 2.08
CA LEU A 372 -25.92 -18.29 2.57
C LEU A 372 -27.02 -18.75 1.60
N ASP A 373 -27.22 -18.08 0.46
CA ASP A 373 -28.28 -18.36 -0.52
C ASP A 373 -28.03 -19.59 -1.41
N GLY A 374 -26.91 -20.27 -1.18
CA GLY A 374 -26.56 -21.51 -1.92
C GLY A 374 -25.53 -21.31 -3.03
N ARG A 375 -25.09 -20.05 -3.28
CA ARG A 375 -23.96 -19.83 -4.20
C ARG A 375 -22.65 -20.36 -3.63
N ASP A 376 -21.72 -20.72 -4.51
CA ASP A 376 -20.40 -21.25 -4.15
C ASP A 376 -19.43 -20.16 -3.69
N ALA A 377 -19.83 -19.33 -2.67
CA ALA A 377 -18.91 -18.40 -2.00
C ALA A 377 -17.80 -19.19 -1.32
N MET A 378 -16.53 -18.77 -1.50
CA MET A 378 -15.39 -19.53 -1.03
C MET A 378 -14.23 -18.67 -0.50
N LEU A 379 -13.40 -19.28 0.31
CA LEU A 379 -12.06 -18.85 0.64
C LEU A 379 -11.09 -19.54 -0.32
N ALA A 380 -10.80 -18.87 -1.43
CA ALA A 380 -9.98 -19.43 -2.51
C ALA A 380 -8.50 -19.46 -2.11
N VAL A 381 -7.86 -20.60 -2.38
CA VAL A 381 -6.43 -20.89 -2.15
C VAL A 381 -5.68 -21.14 -3.46
N GLY A 382 -6.42 -21.44 -4.53
CA GLY A 382 -5.88 -21.75 -5.85
C GLY A 382 -6.59 -21.01 -6.99
N MET A 383 -5.86 -20.78 -8.08
CA MET A 383 -6.33 -20.15 -9.31
C MET A 383 -5.71 -20.82 -10.52
N ASN A 384 -6.54 -21.23 -11.48
CA ASN A 384 -6.11 -21.88 -12.73
C ASN A 384 -5.16 -23.09 -12.51
N GLY A 385 -5.44 -23.91 -11.48
CA GLY A 385 -4.69 -25.15 -11.20
C GLY A 385 -3.40 -24.97 -10.39
N ALA A 386 -3.09 -23.76 -9.92
CA ALA A 386 -1.91 -23.47 -9.10
C ALA A 386 -2.28 -22.70 -7.82
N PRO A 387 -1.42 -22.69 -6.78
CA PRO A 387 -1.61 -21.79 -5.64
C PRO A 387 -1.75 -20.35 -6.10
N LEU A 388 -2.60 -19.56 -5.41
CA LEU A 388 -2.83 -18.17 -5.76
C LEU A 388 -1.50 -17.41 -5.98
N PRO A 389 -1.37 -16.57 -7.02
CA PRO A 389 -0.29 -15.59 -7.07
C PRO A 389 -0.42 -14.58 -5.92
N PHE A 390 0.69 -14.05 -5.44
CA PHE A 390 0.66 -12.98 -4.43
C PHE A 390 -0.20 -11.80 -4.86
N ALA A 391 -0.09 -11.36 -6.10
CA ALA A 391 -0.88 -10.26 -6.65
C ALA A 391 -2.39 -10.55 -6.69
N HIS A 392 -2.79 -11.81 -6.64
CA HIS A 392 -4.19 -12.24 -6.65
C HIS A 392 -4.69 -12.71 -5.29
N GLY A 393 -3.89 -12.51 -4.21
CA GLY A 393 -4.38 -12.65 -2.84
C GLY A 393 -3.84 -13.86 -2.07
N PHE A 394 -2.68 -14.45 -2.47
CA PHE A 394 -2.04 -15.52 -1.68
C PHE A 394 -1.81 -15.09 -0.22
N PRO A 395 -2.06 -15.96 0.79
CA PRO A 395 -2.46 -17.37 0.64
C PRO A 395 -3.97 -17.58 0.41
N VAL A 396 -4.82 -16.65 0.83
CA VAL A 396 -6.27 -16.81 0.78
C VAL A 396 -6.96 -15.53 0.33
N ARG A 397 -7.90 -15.67 -0.59
CA ARG A 397 -8.84 -14.61 -0.93
C ARG A 397 -10.28 -15.05 -0.76
N MET A 398 -11.13 -14.18 -0.24
CA MET A 398 -12.57 -14.39 -0.30
C MET A 398 -13.07 -14.15 -1.73
N LEU A 399 -14.04 -14.95 -2.16
CA LEU A 399 -14.67 -14.84 -3.47
C LEU A 399 -16.16 -15.17 -3.34
N THR A 400 -17.02 -14.26 -3.81
CA THR A 400 -18.48 -14.41 -3.81
C THR A 400 -19.01 -14.21 -5.22
N PRO A 401 -19.49 -15.25 -5.91
CA PRO A 401 -20.07 -15.13 -7.24
C PRO A 401 -21.23 -14.14 -7.26
N GLY A 402 -21.35 -13.35 -8.33
CA GLY A 402 -22.48 -12.42 -8.52
C GLY A 402 -22.32 -11.06 -7.84
N LEU A 403 -21.27 -10.84 -7.04
CA LEU A 403 -20.93 -9.52 -6.48
C LEU A 403 -19.72 -8.91 -7.15
N TYR A 404 -19.72 -7.58 -7.29
CA TYR A 404 -18.51 -6.86 -7.66
C TYR A 404 -17.39 -7.07 -6.63
N GLY A 405 -16.13 -7.08 -7.11
CA GLY A 405 -14.97 -7.42 -6.30
C GLY A 405 -14.82 -6.62 -5.00
N TYR A 406 -15.28 -5.37 -4.95
CA TYR A 406 -15.18 -4.52 -3.76
C TYR A 406 -16.14 -4.91 -2.62
N ALA A 407 -17.11 -5.77 -2.91
CA ALA A 407 -18.06 -6.29 -1.93
C ALA A 407 -18.00 -7.83 -1.79
N GLY A 408 -17.32 -8.52 -2.73
CA GLY A 408 -17.33 -9.99 -2.72
C GLY A 408 -15.94 -10.64 -2.84
N ALA A 409 -14.83 -9.91 -2.95
CA ALA A 409 -13.54 -10.51 -3.30
C ALA A 409 -12.34 -9.88 -2.57
N CYS A 410 -12.25 -10.10 -1.24
CA CYS A 410 -11.13 -9.64 -0.42
C CYS A 410 -9.88 -10.48 -0.66
N LYS A 411 -8.76 -9.84 -1.05
CA LYS A 411 -7.44 -10.47 -1.20
C LYS A 411 -6.69 -10.45 0.13
N TRP A 412 -5.77 -11.41 0.34
CA TRP A 412 -4.93 -11.49 1.55
C TRP A 412 -5.76 -11.45 2.84
N VAL A 413 -6.90 -12.14 2.85
CA VAL A 413 -7.84 -12.10 3.97
C VAL A 413 -7.24 -12.78 5.20
N THR A 414 -7.35 -12.10 6.35
CA THR A 414 -6.88 -12.58 7.66
C THR A 414 -7.99 -12.55 8.71
N GLU A 415 -9.08 -11.81 8.44
CA GLU A 415 -10.16 -11.66 9.41
C GLU A 415 -11.52 -11.59 8.71
N LEU A 416 -12.50 -12.23 9.34
CA LEU A 416 -13.90 -12.21 8.97
C LEU A 416 -14.71 -11.81 10.21
N GLU A 417 -15.35 -10.64 10.18
CA GLU A 417 -16.19 -10.14 11.26
C GLU A 417 -17.65 -10.18 10.83
N VAL A 418 -18.47 -10.94 11.56
CA VAL A 418 -19.92 -10.93 11.40
C VAL A 418 -20.48 -9.74 12.17
N THR A 419 -21.18 -8.83 11.49
CA THR A 419 -21.68 -7.57 12.04
C THR A 419 -22.96 -7.12 11.35
N THR A 420 -23.30 -5.84 11.41
CA THR A 420 -24.43 -5.25 10.69
C THR A 420 -23.96 -4.09 9.80
N PHE A 421 -24.68 -3.80 8.72
CA PHE A 421 -24.43 -2.63 7.86
C PHE A 421 -24.62 -1.30 8.60
N ASP A 422 -25.38 -1.29 9.69
CA ASP A 422 -25.54 -0.09 10.51
C ASP A 422 -24.38 0.14 11.46
N ALA A 423 -23.69 -0.93 11.87
CA ALA A 423 -22.54 -0.84 12.78
C ALA A 423 -21.24 -0.52 12.06
N PHE A 424 -21.10 -0.92 10.79
CA PHE A 424 -19.82 -0.76 10.08
C PHE A 424 -20.00 -0.51 8.58
N ASP A 425 -19.43 0.60 8.11
CA ASP A 425 -19.25 0.88 6.68
C ASP A 425 -17.87 0.42 6.21
N ALA A 426 -17.81 -0.46 5.21
CA ALA A 426 -16.58 -0.91 4.60
C ALA A 426 -15.88 0.22 3.82
N TYR A 427 -14.62 0.02 3.46
CA TYR A 427 -13.72 1.02 2.88
C TYR A 427 -14.35 1.82 1.71
N TRP A 428 -14.96 1.14 0.75
CA TRP A 428 -15.55 1.80 -0.42
C TRP A 428 -16.93 2.41 -0.13
N VAL A 429 -17.71 1.84 0.81
CA VAL A 429 -19.00 2.40 1.24
C VAL A 429 -18.80 3.77 1.87
N ARG A 430 -17.81 3.93 2.75
CA ARG A 430 -17.42 5.24 3.32
C ARG A 430 -17.02 6.28 2.26
N ARG A 431 -16.72 5.84 1.04
CA ARG A 431 -16.36 6.68 -0.12
C ARG A 431 -17.50 6.86 -1.11
N GLY A 432 -18.72 6.49 -0.72
CA GLY A 432 -19.95 6.72 -1.48
C GLY A 432 -20.30 5.61 -2.49
N TRP A 433 -19.57 4.49 -2.52
CA TRP A 433 -19.99 3.32 -3.29
C TRP A 433 -21.15 2.61 -2.61
N ALA A 434 -22.00 1.92 -3.38
CA ALA A 434 -23.16 1.23 -2.87
C ALA A 434 -22.79 0.13 -1.87
N ARG A 435 -23.63 -0.11 -0.85
CA ARG A 435 -23.48 -1.22 0.11
C ARG A 435 -23.71 -2.56 -0.55
N GLU A 436 -24.78 -2.66 -1.33
CA GLU A 436 -25.09 -3.82 -2.16
C GLU A 436 -24.43 -3.65 -3.52
N ALA A 437 -23.83 -4.70 -4.00
CA ALA A 437 -22.98 -4.65 -5.17
C ALA A 437 -23.22 -5.81 -6.15
N PRO A 438 -24.48 -6.13 -6.51
CA PRO A 438 -24.76 -7.16 -7.49
C PRO A 438 -24.18 -6.74 -8.85
N VAL A 439 -23.51 -7.67 -9.52
CA VAL A 439 -22.96 -7.41 -10.85
C VAL A 439 -24.11 -7.15 -11.84
N LYS A 440 -24.04 -6.01 -12.53
CA LYS A 440 -25.00 -5.63 -13.56
C LYS A 440 -24.80 -6.45 -14.84
N THR A 441 -25.89 -6.74 -15.54
CA THR A 441 -25.86 -7.37 -16.86
C THR A 441 -25.07 -6.52 -17.82
N ALA A 442 -24.05 -7.10 -18.46
CA ALA A 442 -23.13 -6.41 -19.33
C ALA A 442 -22.68 -7.30 -20.49
N SER A 443 -22.23 -6.66 -21.57
CA SER A 443 -21.71 -7.31 -22.77
C SER A 443 -20.59 -6.50 -23.38
N ARG A 444 -19.66 -7.18 -24.08
CA ARG A 444 -18.50 -6.57 -24.73
C ARG A 444 -18.24 -7.22 -26.07
N ILE A 445 -17.90 -6.41 -27.06
CA ILE A 445 -17.34 -6.86 -28.34
C ILE A 445 -15.83 -6.93 -28.18
N ASP A 446 -15.25 -8.11 -28.41
CA ASP A 446 -13.80 -8.32 -28.36
C ASP A 446 -13.20 -8.39 -29.77
N ARG A 447 -14.00 -8.81 -30.75
CA ARG A 447 -13.62 -8.91 -32.18
C ARG A 447 -14.77 -8.45 -33.06
N PRO A 448 -14.46 -7.66 -34.11
CA PRO A 448 -13.17 -7.04 -34.42
C PRO A 448 -12.79 -5.97 -33.37
N ALA A 449 -11.50 -5.61 -33.31
CA ALA A 449 -11.04 -4.55 -32.42
C ALA A 449 -11.62 -3.18 -32.82
N PRO A 450 -11.83 -2.24 -31.89
CA PRO A 450 -12.17 -0.86 -32.23
C PRO A 450 -11.18 -0.27 -33.23
N PHE A 451 -11.70 0.50 -34.19
CA PHE A 451 -10.94 1.17 -35.27
C PHE A 451 -10.20 0.20 -36.21
N ALA A 452 -10.49 -1.10 -36.16
CA ALA A 452 -9.93 -2.06 -37.10
C ALA A 452 -10.24 -1.73 -38.53
N ARG A 453 -9.35 -2.13 -39.43
CA ARG A 453 -9.57 -2.12 -40.91
C ARG A 453 -9.60 -3.56 -41.37
N ILE A 454 -10.76 -4.01 -41.82
CA ILE A 454 -11.00 -5.40 -42.20
C ILE A 454 -11.50 -5.52 -43.66
N PRO A 455 -11.30 -6.65 -44.33
CA PRO A 455 -11.84 -6.87 -45.66
C PRO A 455 -13.38 -7.00 -45.64
N ALA A 456 -14.02 -6.65 -46.77
CA ALA A 456 -15.44 -6.93 -46.98
C ALA A 456 -15.71 -8.42 -47.13
N GLY A 457 -16.90 -8.85 -46.72
CA GLY A 457 -17.32 -10.24 -46.77
C GLY A 457 -17.84 -10.76 -45.44
N PRO A 458 -17.84 -12.09 -45.21
CA PRO A 458 -18.32 -12.67 -43.96
C PRO A 458 -17.33 -12.40 -42.83
N VAL A 459 -17.74 -11.67 -41.81
CA VAL A 459 -16.97 -11.33 -40.62
C VAL A 459 -17.65 -11.92 -39.38
N THR A 460 -16.89 -12.55 -38.52
CA THR A 460 -17.39 -12.97 -37.20
C THR A 460 -17.17 -11.86 -36.18
N VAL A 461 -18.27 -11.28 -35.70
CA VAL A 461 -18.28 -10.41 -34.51
C VAL A 461 -18.38 -11.33 -33.29
N ALA A 462 -17.52 -11.15 -32.30
CA ALA A 462 -17.50 -12.02 -31.12
C ALA A 462 -17.12 -11.25 -29.85
N GLY A 463 -17.51 -11.80 -28.71
CA GLY A 463 -17.21 -11.21 -27.43
C GLY A 463 -17.76 -12.02 -26.27
N VAL A 464 -17.92 -11.36 -25.13
CA VAL A 464 -18.44 -11.95 -23.91
C VAL A 464 -19.61 -11.16 -23.35
N ALA A 465 -20.50 -11.83 -22.64
CA ALA A 465 -21.57 -11.21 -21.86
C ALA A 465 -21.64 -11.88 -20.49
N TRP A 466 -22.02 -11.12 -19.46
CA TRP A 466 -22.03 -11.62 -18.09
C TRP A 466 -23.15 -11.00 -17.25
N ALA A 467 -23.69 -11.81 -16.37
CA ALA A 467 -24.61 -11.47 -15.29
C ALA A 467 -24.53 -12.59 -14.26
N GLN A 468 -23.39 -12.67 -13.54
CA GLN A 468 -23.07 -13.81 -12.70
C GLN A 468 -24.21 -14.09 -11.72
N HIS A 469 -24.44 -15.36 -11.46
CA HIS A 469 -25.51 -15.98 -10.70
C HIS A 469 -26.91 -15.92 -11.34
N ARG A 470 -27.14 -14.98 -12.30
CA ARG A 470 -28.38 -14.94 -13.11
C ARG A 470 -28.23 -15.63 -14.46
N GLY A 471 -26.98 -15.68 -14.98
CA GLY A 471 -26.68 -16.19 -16.33
C GLY A 471 -27.10 -15.22 -17.45
N ILE A 472 -26.84 -15.58 -18.69
CA ILE A 472 -27.21 -14.84 -19.91
C ILE A 472 -28.17 -15.69 -20.73
N ALA A 473 -29.34 -15.13 -21.06
CA ALA A 473 -30.37 -15.76 -21.88
C ALA A 473 -30.22 -15.39 -23.37
N ALA A 474 -29.81 -14.14 -23.67
CA ALA A 474 -29.66 -13.69 -25.05
C ALA A 474 -28.58 -12.62 -25.19
N VAL A 475 -27.96 -12.57 -26.36
CA VAL A 475 -27.09 -11.47 -26.81
C VAL A 475 -27.54 -11.05 -28.20
N GLU A 476 -27.59 -9.74 -28.43
CA GLU A 476 -27.99 -9.17 -29.71
C GLU A 476 -27.00 -8.11 -30.18
N VAL A 477 -26.81 -8.04 -31.49
CA VAL A 477 -25.91 -7.09 -32.14
C VAL A 477 -26.72 -6.19 -33.06
N SER A 478 -26.44 -4.88 -33.06
CA SER A 478 -26.96 -3.90 -34.01
C SER A 478 -25.81 -3.30 -34.80
N VAL A 479 -25.98 -3.24 -36.13
CA VAL A 479 -25.04 -2.65 -37.07
C VAL A 479 -25.60 -1.31 -37.51
N ASN A 480 -24.82 -0.23 -37.43
CA ASN A 480 -25.16 1.14 -37.85
C ASN A 480 -26.49 1.66 -37.27
N GLY A 481 -26.85 1.25 -36.05
CA GLY A 481 -28.14 1.62 -35.44
C GLY A 481 -29.36 0.92 -36.05
N GLY A 482 -29.15 -0.06 -36.93
CA GLY A 482 -30.21 -0.88 -37.50
C GLY A 482 -30.84 -1.84 -36.48
N PRO A 483 -31.72 -2.74 -36.91
CA PRO A 483 -32.41 -3.66 -36.02
C PRO A 483 -31.45 -4.57 -35.25
N TRP A 484 -31.84 -4.92 -34.03
CA TRP A 484 -31.16 -5.89 -33.22
C TRP A 484 -31.25 -7.31 -33.82
N ARG A 485 -30.16 -7.99 -33.91
CA ARG A 485 -30.03 -9.35 -34.46
C ARG A 485 -29.44 -10.27 -33.40
N ALA A 486 -30.07 -11.44 -33.22
CA ALA A 486 -29.59 -12.43 -32.24
C ALA A 486 -28.17 -12.92 -32.59
N ALA A 487 -27.31 -12.95 -31.60
CA ALA A 487 -26.02 -13.61 -31.66
C ALA A 487 -26.15 -15.06 -31.14
N GLU A 488 -25.33 -15.94 -31.62
CA GLU A 488 -25.20 -17.31 -31.11
C GLU A 488 -24.45 -17.29 -29.78
N LEU A 489 -25.06 -17.83 -28.73
CA LEU A 489 -24.41 -18.08 -27.45
C LEU A 489 -23.60 -19.36 -27.53
N LEU A 490 -22.33 -19.31 -27.11
CA LEU A 490 -21.52 -20.50 -26.97
C LEU A 490 -21.79 -21.19 -25.61
N PRO A 491 -21.54 -22.48 -25.50
CA PRO A 491 -21.71 -23.19 -24.22
C PRO A 491 -20.91 -22.56 -23.10
N THR A 492 -21.43 -22.65 -21.88
CA THR A 492 -20.81 -22.07 -20.67
C THR A 492 -20.71 -23.10 -19.54
N ALA A 493 -19.82 -22.88 -18.58
CA ALA A 493 -19.62 -23.78 -17.45
C ALA A 493 -20.74 -23.71 -16.42
N SER A 494 -21.22 -22.48 -16.13
CA SER A 494 -22.27 -22.22 -15.14
C SER A 494 -22.84 -20.80 -15.31
N THR A 495 -23.87 -20.47 -14.54
CA THR A 495 -24.43 -19.11 -14.45
C THR A 495 -23.47 -18.12 -13.77
N ASP A 496 -22.42 -18.57 -13.10
CA ASP A 496 -21.41 -17.74 -12.44
C ASP A 496 -20.24 -17.35 -13.34
N THR A 497 -20.29 -17.77 -14.61
CA THR A 497 -19.30 -17.39 -15.61
C THR A 497 -19.89 -16.46 -16.68
N TRP A 498 -19.02 -15.75 -17.38
CA TRP A 498 -19.43 -15.12 -18.61
C TRP A 498 -19.82 -16.15 -19.66
N VAL A 499 -20.59 -15.70 -20.65
CA VAL A 499 -20.95 -16.47 -21.85
C VAL A 499 -20.22 -15.85 -23.05
N GLN A 500 -19.50 -16.65 -23.80
CA GLN A 500 -18.94 -16.24 -25.08
C GLN A 500 -20.06 -16.26 -26.13
N TRP A 501 -20.03 -15.29 -27.06
CA TRP A 501 -21.02 -15.19 -28.12
C TRP A 501 -20.36 -14.85 -29.46
N ARG A 502 -21.04 -15.18 -30.56
CA ARG A 502 -20.61 -14.85 -31.91
C ARG A 502 -21.80 -14.44 -32.79
N TYR A 503 -21.55 -13.56 -33.74
CA TYR A 503 -22.52 -13.10 -34.71
C TYR A 503 -21.86 -13.06 -36.11
N ALA A 504 -22.45 -13.78 -37.08
CA ALA A 504 -21.99 -13.74 -38.46
C ALA A 504 -22.52 -12.47 -39.15
N TRP A 505 -21.62 -11.58 -39.53
CA TRP A 505 -21.96 -10.30 -40.17
C TRP A 505 -21.47 -10.25 -41.62
N PRO A 506 -22.36 -10.08 -42.60
CA PRO A 506 -21.98 -9.80 -43.98
C PRO A 506 -21.51 -8.35 -44.10
N ALA A 507 -20.22 -8.12 -43.89
CA ALA A 507 -19.63 -6.77 -43.84
C ALA A 507 -19.48 -6.19 -45.26
N THR A 508 -20.08 -5.04 -45.49
CA THR A 508 -19.97 -4.26 -46.74
C THR A 508 -18.91 -3.17 -46.61
N ALA A 509 -18.28 -2.75 -47.69
CA ALA A 509 -17.29 -1.67 -47.68
C ALA A 509 -17.85 -0.37 -47.11
N GLY A 510 -17.06 0.32 -46.27
CA GLY A 510 -17.42 1.59 -45.65
C GLY A 510 -17.15 1.61 -44.12
N PRO A 511 -17.43 2.76 -43.49
CA PRO A 511 -17.37 2.87 -42.04
C PRO A 511 -18.60 2.22 -41.38
N HIS A 512 -18.40 1.51 -40.28
CA HIS A 512 -19.47 0.83 -39.55
C HIS A 512 -19.36 1.04 -38.03
N SER A 513 -20.52 1.02 -37.38
CA SER A 513 -20.68 1.00 -35.93
C SER A 513 -21.36 -0.31 -35.52
N LEU A 514 -20.79 -1.03 -34.59
CA LEU A 514 -21.33 -2.25 -33.99
C LEU A 514 -21.71 -1.99 -32.55
N ARG A 515 -22.93 -2.35 -32.14
CA ARG A 515 -23.43 -2.26 -30.78
C ARG A 515 -23.85 -3.63 -30.30
N VAL A 516 -23.66 -3.92 -29.01
CA VAL A 516 -24.07 -5.19 -28.39
C VAL A 516 -24.88 -4.91 -27.13
N ARG A 517 -25.90 -5.74 -26.88
CA ARG A 517 -26.64 -5.80 -25.62
C ARG A 517 -26.88 -7.25 -25.21
N ALA A 518 -27.04 -7.49 -23.91
CA ALA A 518 -27.37 -8.79 -23.35
C ALA A 518 -28.69 -8.74 -22.58
N THR A 519 -29.38 -9.87 -22.52
CA THR A 519 -30.52 -10.14 -21.65
C THR A 519 -30.10 -11.26 -20.70
N ASP A 520 -30.29 -11.07 -19.40
CA ASP A 520 -29.93 -12.08 -18.40
C ASP A 520 -31.03 -13.14 -18.21
N GLY A 521 -30.74 -14.17 -17.40
CA GLY A 521 -31.64 -15.29 -17.17
C GLY A 521 -32.94 -14.93 -16.45
N THR A 522 -33.05 -13.72 -15.88
CA THR A 522 -34.32 -13.21 -15.31
C THR A 522 -35.19 -12.51 -16.35
N GLY A 523 -34.68 -12.34 -17.59
CA GLY A 523 -35.34 -11.59 -18.66
C GLY A 523 -35.02 -10.10 -18.66
N ALA A 524 -34.18 -9.60 -17.75
CA ALA A 524 -33.79 -8.19 -17.71
C ALA A 524 -32.76 -7.89 -18.80
N THR A 525 -33.08 -6.95 -19.69
CA THR A 525 -32.20 -6.52 -20.77
C THR A 525 -31.29 -5.39 -20.27
N GLN A 526 -30.05 -5.42 -20.70
CA GLN A 526 -29.01 -4.41 -20.43
C GLN A 526 -29.53 -3.00 -20.84
N PRO A 527 -29.50 -2.02 -19.93
CA PRO A 527 -29.98 -0.67 -20.23
C PRO A 527 -29.17 0.00 -21.33
N GLU A 528 -29.83 0.73 -22.24
CA GLU A 528 -29.14 1.51 -23.27
C GLU A 528 -28.42 2.73 -22.70
N ARG A 529 -29.00 3.37 -21.66
CA ARG A 529 -28.46 4.59 -21.07
C ARG A 529 -27.08 4.33 -20.47
N ARG A 530 -26.08 5.01 -21.03
CA ARG A 530 -24.72 4.96 -20.51
C ARG A 530 -24.61 5.70 -19.18
N ARG A 531 -24.04 5.04 -18.18
CA ARG A 531 -23.67 5.60 -16.89
C ARG A 531 -22.23 5.20 -16.56
N THR A 532 -21.54 6.08 -15.84
CA THR A 532 -20.22 5.78 -15.27
C THR A 532 -20.32 4.70 -14.19
N PRO A 533 -19.20 4.08 -13.82
CA PRO A 533 -19.18 3.05 -12.78
C PRO A 533 -19.71 3.50 -11.41
N PHE A 534 -19.46 4.75 -11.01
CA PHE A 534 -19.90 5.26 -9.70
C PHE A 534 -21.40 5.52 -9.69
N PRO A 535 -22.16 5.14 -8.61
CA PRO A 535 -21.70 4.48 -7.37
C PRO A 535 -21.84 2.95 -7.36
N ASP A 536 -22.43 2.32 -8.37
CA ASP A 536 -22.95 0.94 -8.32
C ASP A 536 -22.66 0.11 -9.60
N GLY A 537 -21.71 0.53 -10.42
CA GLY A 537 -21.31 -0.13 -11.67
C GLY A 537 -21.88 0.54 -12.93
N ALA A 538 -21.11 0.48 -14.01
CA ALA A 538 -21.46 1.07 -15.31
C ALA A 538 -22.67 0.39 -15.94
N THR A 539 -23.44 1.16 -16.72
CA THR A 539 -24.48 0.65 -17.62
C THR A 539 -24.34 1.25 -19.01
N GLY A 540 -24.94 0.61 -20.01
CA GLY A 540 -24.94 1.07 -21.39
C GLY A 540 -24.48 -0.03 -22.35
N HIS A 541 -24.79 0.15 -23.64
CA HIS A 541 -24.38 -0.79 -24.68
C HIS A 541 -22.95 -0.52 -25.13
N HIS A 542 -22.11 -1.56 -25.21
CA HIS A 542 -20.77 -1.41 -25.79
C HIS A 542 -20.88 -1.17 -27.29
N THR A 543 -20.22 -0.12 -27.76
CA THR A 543 -20.22 0.30 -29.15
C THR A 543 -18.79 0.45 -29.64
N ILE A 544 -18.48 -0.14 -30.79
CA ILE A 544 -17.22 0.04 -31.49
C ILE A 544 -17.46 0.59 -32.89
N THR A 545 -16.48 1.30 -33.44
CA THR A 545 -16.44 1.72 -34.84
C THR A 545 -15.26 1.07 -35.53
N LEU A 546 -15.43 0.76 -36.81
CA LEU A 546 -14.41 0.15 -37.68
C LEU A 546 -14.60 0.51 -39.13
N THR A 547 -13.65 0.19 -39.99
CA THR A 547 -13.73 0.43 -41.44
C THR A 547 -13.59 -0.89 -42.19
N VAL A 548 -14.51 -1.18 -43.07
CA VAL A 548 -14.47 -2.31 -44.03
C VAL A 548 -13.98 -1.79 -45.39
N ARG A 549 -13.02 -2.51 -46.00
CA ARG A 549 -12.39 -2.16 -47.26
C ARG A 549 -12.80 -3.11 -48.37
#